data_edcafa393ed6c2ca035cd13c919286de
#
_entry.id   edcafa393ed6c2ca035cd13c919286de
#
_cell.length_a   1.000
_cell.length_b   1.000
_cell.length_c   1.000
_cell.angle_alpha   90.00
_cell.angle_beta   90.00
_cell.angle_gamma   90.00
#
_symmetry.space_group_name_H-M   'P 1'
#
loop_
_entity.id
_entity.type
_entity.pdbx_description
1 polymer ?
#
loop_
_entity_poly.entity_id
_entity_poly.type
_entity_poly.pdbx_seq_one_letter_code
_entity_poly.pdbx_strand_id
1 'polypeptide(L)'
;MKSAKFLILFITLTSFVSADVKLPSIFGDNMVLQQGIENPIWGWADSGEKVTIHIEGHDKKLDSMAGKSARWQIKLPKLKASNEPIEITIKGKNTITLKNVLIGEVWVCSGQSNMQWPVDASNDPDLEKLSANYPNIRFITVPRIGTQEPQNDFEGQWEACNPETAGQFSAVGYFFGRQLHQTLGVPVGLIDNAWGGSAAEAWIRRDRLDKLPAAKPYMEQWKNTEANYDEAKINADFKKKLAAWETRAKTARESKKPAPNKPRAPRNPLVGQHLSLIHI
;
A
#
# COMPACT_ATOMS: atom_id res chain seq x y z
N MET A 1 -45.61 -45.67 33.47
CA MET A 1 -44.67 -44.50 33.43
C MET A 1 -44.33 -44.24 32.02
N LYS A 2 -44.86 -43.16 31.39
CA LYS A 2 -44.59 -42.76 30.04
C LYS A 2 -43.47 -41.69 30.03
N SER A 3 -42.33 -42.01 29.47
CA SER A 3 -41.18 -41.11 29.38
C SER A 3 -41.37 -40.13 28.21
N ALA A 4 -41.53 -38.85 28.51
CA ALA A 4 -41.60 -37.79 27.52
C ALA A 4 -40.17 -37.42 27.11
N LYS A 5 -39.81 -37.64 25.81
CA LYS A 5 -38.56 -37.17 25.22
C LYS A 5 -38.76 -35.72 24.80
N PHE A 6 -38.06 -34.81 25.49
CA PHE A 6 -37.96 -33.41 25.10
C PHE A 6 -36.94 -33.29 23.96
N LEU A 7 -37.38 -32.90 22.77
CA LEU A 7 -36.55 -32.59 21.63
C LEU A 7 -36.18 -31.10 21.75
N ILE A 8 -34.93 -30.81 22.15
CA ILE A 8 -34.39 -29.42 22.15
C ILE A 8 -33.95 -29.09 20.73
N LEU A 9 -34.74 -28.24 20.07
CA LEU A 9 -34.40 -27.68 18.75
C LEU A 9 -33.39 -26.56 18.97
N PHE A 10 -32.11 -26.80 18.64
CA PHE A 10 -31.09 -25.77 18.59
C PHE A 10 -31.30 -24.93 17.31
N ILE A 11 -31.92 -23.76 17.45
CA ILE A 11 -31.96 -22.75 16.40
C ILE A 11 -30.63 -22.02 16.44
N THR A 12 -29.71 -22.37 15.55
CA THR A 12 -28.50 -21.59 15.31
C THR A 12 -28.91 -20.30 14.61
N LEU A 13 -28.97 -19.20 15.36
CA LEU A 13 -29.07 -17.85 14.80
C LEU A 13 -27.73 -17.57 14.10
N THR A 14 -27.67 -17.75 12.77
CA THR A 14 -26.59 -17.23 11.97
C THR A 14 -26.79 -15.71 11.89
N SER A 15 -26.06 -14.98 12.73
CA SER A 15 -25.94 -13.52 12.57
C SER A 15 -25.25 -13.25 11.25
N PHE A 16 -25.99 -12.81 10.23
CA PHE A 16 -25.42 -12.23 9.05
C PHE A 16 -24.72 -10.94 9.50
N VAL A 17 -23.41 -10.97 9.65
CA VAL A 17 -22.62 -9.75 9.77
C VAL A 17 -22.76 -9.05 8.43
N SER A 18 -23.60 -8.02 8.37
CA SER A 18 -23.74 -7.16 7.22
C SER A 18 -22.41 -6.42 7.02
N ALA A 19 -21.77 -6.57 5.89
CA ALA A 19 -20.56 -5.84 5.57
C ALA A 19 -20.91 -4.56 4.81
N ASP A 20 -20.52 -3.41 5.36
CA ASP A 20 -20.62 -2.12 4.70
C ASP A 20 -19.73 -2.06 3.44
N VAL A 21 -20.07 -1.18 2.50
CA VAL A 21 -19.15 -0.85 1.38
C VAL A 21 -17.82 -0.39 1.95
N LYS A 22 -16.74 -0.97 1.43
CA LYS A 22 -15.34 -0.63 1.76
C LYS A 22 -14.57 -0.34 0.48
N LEU A 23 -13.64 0.61 0.59
CA LEU A 23 -12.70 0.96 -0.48
C LEU A 23 -11.27 0.60 -0.06
N PRO A 24 -10.40 0.25 -1.01
CA PRO A 24 -8.96 0.21 -0.73
C PRO A 24 -8.42 1.62 -0.57
N SER A 25 -7.32 1.75 0.17
CA SER A 25 -6.68 3.03 0.52
C SER A 25 -6.24 3.88 -0.66
N ILE A 26 -6.09 3.27 -1.85
CA ILE A 26 -5.81 4.02 -3.09
C ILE A 26 -6.95 4.98 -3.47
N PHE A 27 -8.18 4.71 -3.01
CA PHE A 27 -9.33 5.60 -3.17
C PHE A 27 -9.63 6.30 -1.85
N GLY A 28 -9.29 7.56 -1.75
CA GLY A 28 -9.44 8.36 -0.54
C GLY A 28 -9.61 9.83 -0.85
N ASP A 29 -9.82 10.61 0.19
CA ASP A 29 -9.79 12.07 0.10
C ASP A 29 -8.46 12.53 -0.50
N ASN A 30 -8.46 13.64 -1.20
CA ASN A 30 -7.30 14.23 -1.87
C ASN A 30 -6.71 13.41 -3.04
N MET A 31 -7.29 12.30 -3.47
CA MET A 31 -6.77 11.52 -4.59
C MET A 31 -6.82 12.31 -5.90
N VAL A 32 -6.00 11.87 -6.87
CA VAL A 32 -6.08 12.30 -8.27
C VAL A 32 -6.53 11.12 -9.12
N LEU A 33 -7.51 11.34 -10.00
CA LEU A 33 -7.92 10.39 -11.03
C LEU A 33 -7.30 10.76 -12.36
N GLN A 34 -6.91 9.75 -13.15
CA GLN A 34 -6.32 9.96 -14.46
C GLN A 34 -7.33 10.59 -15.42
N GLN A 35 -6.93 11.69 -16.05
CA GLN A 35 -7.74 12.35 -17.06
C GLN A 35 -7.88 11.53 -18.35
N GLY A 36 -8.95 11.74 -19.10
CA GLY A 36 -9.14 11.26 -20.47
C GLY A 36 -9.40 9.77 -20.64
N ILE A 37 -9.42 9.00 -19.54
CA ILE A 37 -9.71 7.55 -19.54
C ILE A 37 -10.89 7.22 -18.64
N GLU A 38 -11.43 6.00 -18.80
CA GLU A 38 -12.39 5.44 -17.85
C GLU A 38 -11.65 4.90 -16.63
N ASN A 39 -11.80 5.58 -15.49
CA ASN A 39 -11.16 5.16 -14.24
C ASN A 39 -11.98 4.07 -13.55
N PRO A 40 -11.45 2.87 -13.30
CA PRO A 40 -12.12 1.88 -12.47
C PRO A 40 -12.06 2.26 -11.00
N ILE A 41 -13.22 2.40 -10.35
CA ILE A 41 -13.34 2.43 -8.88
C ILE A 41 -13.89 1.09 -8.44
N TRP A 42 -13.31 0.51 -7.42
CA TRP A 42 -13.65 -0.82 -6.94
C TRP A 42 -13.50 -0.95 -5.42
N GLY A 43 -14.12 -1.97 -4.88
CA GLY A 43 -14.06 -2.24 -3.45
C GLY A 43 -14.83 -3.50 -3.08
N TRP A 44 -15.25 -3.57 -1.84
CA TRP A 44 -15.98 -4.70 -1.28
C TRP A 44 -17.32 -4.25 -0.74
N ALA A 45 -18.29 -5.16 -0.78
CA ALA A 45 -19.64 -5.01 -0.22
C ALA A 45 -20.23 -6.41 -0.01
N ASP A 46 -21.40 -6.53 0.58
CA ASP A 46 -22.06 -7.83 0.68
C ASP A 46 -22.36 -8.41 -0.72
N SER A 47 -22.27 -9.73 -0.83
CA SER A 47 -22.63 -10.41 -2.10
C SER A 47 -24.06 -10.08 -2.51
N GLY A 48 -24.22 -9.59 -3.75
CA GLY A 48 -25.52 -9.13 -4.27
C GLY A 48 -25.93 -7.74 -3.83
N GLU A 49 -25.09 -7.01 -3.08
CA GLU A 49 -25.35 -5.61 -2.74
C GLU A 49 -25.20 -4.71 -3.95
N LYS A 50 -26.15 -3.80 -4.13
CA LYS A 50 -26.09 -2.77 -5.16
C LYS A 50 -25.26 -1.60 -4.65
N VAL A 51 -24.18 -1.28 -5.36
CA VAL A 51 -23.33 -0.11 -5.11
C VAL A 51 -23.55 0.92 -6.20
N THR A 52 -23.73 2.18 -5.81
CA THR A 52 -23.96 3.29 -6.73
C THR A 52 -22.90 4.36 -6.51
N ILE A 53 -22.34 4.90 -7.59
CA ILE A 53 -21.43 6.06 -7.55
C ILE A 53 -22.13 7.28 -8.14
N HIS A 54 -22.04 8.39 -7.44
CA HIS A 54 -22.38 9.72 -7.91
C HIS A 54 -21.15 10.61 -7.93
N ILE A 55 -20.91 11.28 -9.03
CA ILE A 55 -19.82 12.24 -9.22
C ILE A 55 -20.44 13.64 -9.20
N GLU A 56 -19.93 14.53 -8.38
CA GLU A 56 -20.37 15.91 -8.35
C GLU A 56 -20.27 16.56 -9.74
N GLY A 57 -21.28 17.32 -10.13
CA GLY A 57 -21.38 17.93 -11.47
C GLY A 57 -21.78 16.95 -12.59
N HIS A 58 -22.10 15.69 -12.28
CA HIS A 58 -22.57 14.71 -13.25
C HIS A 58 -23.96 14.17 -12.87
N ASP A 59 -24.95 14.31 -13.75
CA ASP A 59 -26.32 13.88 -13.48
C ASP A 59 -26.48 12.36 -13.42
N LYS A 60 -25.62 11.63 -14.16
CA LYS A 60 -25.73 10.18 -14.29
C LYS A 60 -25.12 9.47 -13.09
N LYS A 61 -25.94 8.69 -12.39
CA LYS A 61 -25.48 7.72 -11.40
C LYS A 61 -25.03 6.45 -12.10
N LEU A 62 -23.92 5.88 -11.60
CA LEU A 62 -23.34 4.65 -12.10
C LEU A 62 -23.54 3.57 -11.04
N ASP A 63 -23.91 2.36 -11.45
CA ASP A 63 -24.16 1.29 -10.50
C ASP A 63 -23.55 -0.06 -10.92
N SER A 64 -23.30 -0.90 -9.93
CA SER A 64 -22.86 -2.28 -10.08
C SER A 64 -23.36 -3.12 -8.92
N MET A 65 -23.40 -4.44 -9.12
CA MET A 65 -23.70 -5.40 -8.05
C MET A 65 -22.42 -6.05 -7.57
N ALA A 66 -22.24 -6.16 -6.25
CA ALA A 66 -21.16 -6.94 -5.69
C ALA A 66 -21.33 -8.44 -6.04
N GLY A 67 -20.28 -9.03 -6.58
CA GLY A 67 -20.29 -10.43 -6.98
C GLY A 67 -20.22 -11.40 -5.78
N LYS A 68 -20.20 -12.72 -6.07
CA LYS A 68 -20.03 -13.78 -5.05
C LYS A 68 -18.74 -13.64 -4.22
N SER A 69 -17.71 -13.02 -4.78
CA SER A 69 -16.45 -12.71 -4.08
C SER A 69 -16.52 -11.45 -3.21
N ALA A 70 -17.71 -10.91 -2.99
CA ALA A 70 -17.95 -9.65 -2.29
C ALA A 70 -17.23 -8.43 -2.93
N ARG A 71 -16.83 -8.52 -4.20
CA ARG A 71 -16.17 -7.43 -4.95
C ARG A 71 -17.15 -6.75 -5.89
N TRP A 72 -17.02 -5.45 -6.01
CA TRP A 72 -17.70 -4.64 -7.01
C TRP A 72 -16.69 -3.75 -7.75
N GLN A 73 -17.05 -3.34 -8.95
CA GLN A 73 -16.28 -2.39 -9.75
C GLN A 73 -17.22 -1.57 -10.62
N ILE A 74 -16.94 -0.28 -10.71
CA ILE A 74 -17.65 0.68 -11.58
C ILE A 74 -16.59 1.47 -12.34
N LYS A 75 -16.75 1.60 -13.65
CA LYS A 75 -15.93 2.49 -14.48
C LYS A 75 -16.55 3.86 -14.53
N LEU A 76 -15.80 4.85 -14.06
CA LEU A 76 -16.18 6.26 -14.21
C LEU A 76 -16.05 6.69 -15.68
N PRO A 77 -16.83 7.68 -16.13
CA PRO A 77 -16.67 8.25 -17.47
C PRO A 77 -15.31 8.92 -17.61
N LYS A 78 -14.91 9.17 -18.85
CA LYS A 78 -13.71 9.96 -19.13
C LYS A 78 -13.92 11.40 -18.63
N LEU A 79 -13.11 11.80 -17.68
CA LEU A 79 -13.14 13.16 -17.10
C LEU A 79 -12.01 13.99 -17.69
N LYS A 80 -12.23 15.28 -17.85
CA LYS A 80 -11.20 16.24 -18.26
C LYS A 80 -10.42 16.71 -17.03
N ALA A 81 -9.14 17.03 -17.21
CA ALA A 81 -8.34 17.63 -16.15
C ALA A 81 -9.01 18.88 -15.59
N SER A 82 -8.97 19.02 -14.27
CA SER A 82 -9.53 20.16 -13.55
C SER A 82 -8.72 20.41 -12.29
N ASN A 83 -8.38 21.68 -12.07
CA ASN A 83 -7.79 22.17 -10.81
C ASN A 83 -8.87 22.42 -9.74
N GLU A 84 -10.14 22.40 -10.11
CA GLU A 84 -11.25 22.46 -9.19
C GLU A 84 -11.55 21.07 -8.66
N PRO A 85 -11.56 20.87 -7.33
CA PRO A 85 -11.85 19.59 -6.73
C PRO A 85 -13.33 19.23 -6.85
N ILE A 86 -13.60 17.94 -6.91
CA ILE A 86 -14.96 17.37 -6.91
C ILE A 86 -15.13 16.41 -5.74
N GLU A 87 -16.39 16.12 -5.39
CA GLU A 87 -16.76 15.03 -4.49
C GLU A 87 -17.27 13.81 -5.27
N ILE A 88 -16.92 12.62 -4.77
CA ILE A 88 -17.44 11.35 -5.30
C ILE A 88 -18.10 10.60 -4.14
N THR A 89 -19.41 10.36 -4.29
CA THR A 89 -20.18 9.62 -3.29
C THR A 89 -20.42 8.19 -3.73
N ILE A 90 -20.02 7.24 -2.91
CA ILE A 90 -20.24 5.80 -3.08
C ILE A 90 -21.30 5.35 -2.08
N LYS A 91 -22.41 4.82 -2.57
CA LYS A 91 -23.55 4.41 -1.74
C LYS A 91 -23.87 2.94 -1.96
N GLY A 92 -23.85 2.20 -0.88
CA GLY A 92 -24.47 0.88 -0.71
C GLY A 92 -25.36 0.91 0.53
N LYS A 93 -25.20 0.00 1.47
CA LYS A 93 -25.85 0.05 2.78
C LYS A 93 -25.39 1.24 3.61
N ASN A 94 -24.10 1.54 3.54
CA ASN A 94 -23.48 2.78 4.06
C ASN A 94 -23.24 3.77 2.90
N THR A 95 -22.71 4.93 3.25
CA THR A 95 -22.28 5.94 2.30
C THR A 95 -20.86 6.39 2.61
N ILE A 96 -20.00 6.41 1.60
CA ILE A 96 -18.64 6.95 1.64
C ILE A 96 -18.60 8.15 0.70
N THR A 97 -18.10 9.28 1.17
CA THR A 97 -17.87 10.46 0.34
C THR A 97 -16.38 10.72 0.28
N LEU A 98 -15.81 10.65 -0.92
CA LEU A 98 -14.42 11.02 -1.19
C LEU A 98 -14.39 12.50 -1.55
N LYS A 99 -13.62 13.27 -0.78
CA LYS A 99 -13.56 14.73 -0.87
C LYS A 99 -12.28 15.19 -1.52
N ASN A 100 -12.33 16.40 -2.09
CA ASN A 100 -11.15 17.06 -2.66
C ASN A 100 -10.46 16.20 -3.72
N VAL A 101 -11.24 15.50 -4.56
CA VAL A 101 -10.74 14.65 -5.65
C VAL A 101 -10.41 15.54 -6.85
N LEU A 102 -9.21 15.41 -7.38
CA LEU A 102 -8.75 16.13 -8.56
C LEU A 102 -8.70 15.22 -9.78
N ILE A 103 -8.79 15.80 -10.97
CA ILE A 103 -8.65 15.09 -12.24
C ILE A 103 -7.39 15.61 -12.94
N GLY A 104 -6.44 14.73 -13.24
CA GLY A 104 -5.16 15.13 -13.81
C GLY A 104 -4.33 13.95 -14.30
N GLU A 105 -3.03 14.05 -14.17
CA GLU A 105 -2.08 13.00 -14.51
C GLU A 105 -1.77 12.15 -13.28
N VAL A 106 -1.77 10.83 -13.42
CA VAL A 106 -1.42 9.90 -12.33
C VAL A 106 -0.22 9.05 -12.73
N TRP A 107 0.81 9.05 -11.90
CA TRP A 107 2.06 8.35 -12.16
C TRP A 107 2.47 7.45 -11.01
N VAL A 108 2.95 6.25 -11.34
CA VAL A 108 3.53 5.32 -10.38
C VAL A 108 5.04 5.50 -10.36
N CYS A 109 5.58 5.93 -9.23
CA CYS A 109 6.99 6.09 -8.95
C CYS A 109 7.51 4.79 -8.35
N SER A 110 7.96 3.86 -9.18
CA SER A 110 8.36 2.52 -8.75
C SER A 110 9.84 2.24 -9.03
N GLY A 111 10.42 1.37 -8.22
CA GLY A 111 11.80 0.95 -8.35
C GLY A 111 12.48 0.69 -7.01
N GLN A 112 13.79 0.86 -6.98
CA GLN A 112 14.55 0.63 -5.76
C GLN A 112 15.16 1.94 -5.21
N SER A 113 16.39 1.91 -4.67
CA SER A 113 16.98 2.98 -3.86
C SER A 113 16.90 4.37 -4.47
N ASN A 114 17.18 4.52 -5.77
CA ASN A 114 17.17 5.85 -6.40
C ASN A 114 15.76 6.44 -6.46
N MET A 115 14.74 5.61 -6.74
CA MET A 115 13.36 6.07 -6.70
C MET A 115 12.88 6.32 -5.27
N GLN A 116 13.34 5.52 -4.30
CA GLN A 116 13.00 5.69 -2.89
C GLN A 116 13.67 6.91 -2.24
N TRP A 117 14.76 7.44 -2.82
CA TRP A 117 15.55 8.51 -2.23
C TRP A 117 14.68 9.74 -1.93
N PRO A 118 14.54 10.16 -0.66
CA PRO A 118 13.62 11.21 -0.29
C PRO A 118 14.17 12.61 -0.61
N VAL A 119 13.29 13.59 -0.70
CA VAL A 119 13.68 15.01 -0.84
C VAL A 119 14.60 15.45 0.29
N ASP A 120 14.35 15.01 1.53
CA ASP A 120 15.19 15.32 2.70
C ASP A 120 16.64 14.87 2.57
N ALA A 121 16.94 13.93 1.66
CA ALA A 121 18.31 13.47 1.39
C ALA A 121 18.85 13.96 0.03
N SER A 122 18.14 14.84 -0.66
CA SER A 122 18.57 15.46 -1.91
C SER A 122 19.46 16.70 -1.67
N ASN A 123 19.85 17.39 -2.75
CA ASN A 123 20.59 18.65 -2.63
C ASN A 123 19.65 19.77 -2.16
N ASP A 124 20.13 20.63 -1.27
CA ASP A 124 19.40 21.78 -0.70
C ASP A 124 17.95 21.46 -0.23
N PRO A 125 17.75 20.40 0.60
CA PRO A 125 16.42 19.88 0.90
C PRO A 125 15.54 20.91 1.61
N ASP A 126 16.12 21.82 2.39
CA ASP A 126 15.35 22.86 3.12
C ASP A 126 14.75 23.87 2.16
N LEU A 127 15.50 24.28 1.13
CA LEU A 127 14.97 25.19 0.09
C LEU A 127 13.88 24.48 -0.73
N GLU A 128 14.09 23.23 -1.09
CA GLU A 128 13.10 22.45 -1.82
C GLU A 128 11.80 22.26 -1.03
N LYS A 129 11.88 21.97 0.26
CA LYS A 129 10.69 21.90 1.13
C LYS A 129 9.99 23.25 1.27
N LEU A 130 10.72 24.32 1.55
CA LEU A 130 10.13 25.66 1.66
C LEU A 130 9.39 26.08 0.39
N SER A 131 9.88 25.66 -0.79
CA SER A 131 9.24 25.95 -2.08
C SER A 131 8.12 24.97 -2.45
N ALA A 132 7.93 23.88 -1.72
CA ALA A 132 6.99 22.80 -2.04
C ALA A 132 5.53 23.16 -1.71
N ASN A 133 5.03 24.24 -2.25
CA ASN A 133 3.64 24.66 -2.10
C ASN A 133 2.85 24.43 -3.39
N TYR A 134 2.55 23.16 -3.66
CA TYR A 134 1.83 22.72 -4.86
C TYR A 134 0.59 21.91 -4.48
N PRO A 135 -0.51 22.56 -4.02
CA PRO A 135 -1.67 21.83 -3.50
C PRO A 135 -2.37 20.94 -4.51
N ASN A 136 -2.09 21.10 -5.82
CA ASN A 136 -2.60 20.24 -6.90
C ASN A 136 -1.65 19.11 -7.29
N ILE A 137 -0.49 18.99 -6.63
CA ILE A 137 0.31 17.77 -6.63
C ILE A 137 -0.09 16.97 -5.39
N ARG A 138 -0.38 15.69 -5.56
CA ARG A 138 -0.83 14.80 -4.48
C ARG A 138 0.05 13.57 -4.41
N PHE A 139 0.32 13.14 -3.19
CA PHE A 139 1.20 12.02 -2.88
C PHE A 139 0.44 10.91 -2.18
N ILE A 140 0.73 9.67 -2.52
CA ILE A 140 0.41 8.51 -1.69
C ILE A 140 1.62 7.58 -1.70
N THR A 141 2.01 7.09 -0.52
CA THR A 141 3.13 6.16 -0.37
C THR A 141 2.62 4.79 0.01
N VAL A 142 2.98 3.77 -0.77
CA VAL A 142 2.73 2.36 -0.45
C VAL A 142 3.75 1.92 0.59
N PRO A 143 3.33 1.34 1.74
CA PRO A 143 4.25 0.87 2.77
C PRO A 143 5.18 -0.22 2.24
N ARG A 144 6.43 -0.22 2.70
CA ARG A 144 7.44 -1.23 2.36
C ARG A 144 7.22 -2.50 3.16
N ILE A 145 6.15 -3.20 2.81
CA ILE A 145 5.76 -4.46 3.44
C ILE A 145 5.79 -5.54 2.38
N GLY A 146 6.58 -6.59 2.64
CA GLY A 146 6.62 -7.75 1.80
C GLY A 146 5.65 -8.82 2.27
N THR A 147 4.96 -9.46 1.33
CA THR A 147 4.02 -10.55 1.60
C THR A 147 4.26 -11.72 0.66
N GLN A 148 3.84 -12.91 1.05
CA GLN A 148 3.91 -14.10 0.19
C GLN A 148 2.70 -14.23 -0.71
N GLU A 149 1.58 -13.64 -0.31
CA GLU A 149 0.32 -13.64 -1.06
C GLU A 149 -0.01 -12.25 -1.58
N PRO A 150 -0.65 -12.16 -2.76
CA PRO A 150 -1.14 -10.90 -3.30
C PRO A 150 -2.04 -10.17 -2.30
N GLN A 151 -1.74 -8.92 -2.05
CA GLN A 151 -2.59 -8.06 -1.23
C GLN A 151 -3.56 -7.29 -2.11
N ASN A 152 -4.72 -6.94 -1.55
CA ASN A 152 -5.75 -6.19 -2.27
C ASN A 152 -5.87 -4.75 -1.77
N ASP A 153 -5.10 -4.40 -0.73
CA ASP A 153 -5.10 -3.10 -0.09
C ASP A 153 -3.77 -2.87 0.65
N PHE A 154 -3.51 -1.64 1.04
CA PHE A 154 -2.37 -1.23 1.85
C PHE A 154 -2.79 -0.10 2.79
N GLU A 155 -2.02 0.19 3.82
CA GLU A 155 -2.24 1.35 4.68
C GLU A 155 -1.61 2.59 4.05
N GLY A 156 -2.42 3.62 3.77
CA GLY A 156 -1.95 4.85 3.16
C GLY A 156 -3.08 5.85 2.96
N GLN A 157 -2.70 7.08 2.73
CA GLN A 157 -3.63 8.17 2.40
C GLN A 157 -2.99 9.14 1.42
N TRP A 158 -3.82 9.78 0.61
CA TRP A 158 -3.37 10.86 -0.26
C TRP A 158 -3.15 12.15 0.52
N GLU A 159 -2.03 12.79 0.25
CA GLU A 159 -1.64 14.05 0.88
C GLU A 159 -1.35 15.11 -0.18
N ALA A 160 -1.71 16.37 0.11
CA ALA A 160 -1.31 17.47 -0.76
C ALA A 160 0.18 17.76 -0.58
N CYS A 161 0.86 18.13 -1.68
CA CYS A 161 2.24 18.57 -1.63
C CYS A 161 2.35 19.93 -0.93
N ASN A 162 3.03 19.93 0.19
CA ASN A 162 3.35 21.10 1.00
C ASN A 162 4.72 20.90 1.69
N PRO A 163 5.26 21.91 2.39
CA PRO A 163 6.56 21.81 3.07
C PRO A 163 6.68 20.63 4.06
N GLU A 164 5.59 20.22 4.69
CA GLU A 164 5.58 19.14 5.67
C GLU A 164 5.58 17.75 5.00
N THR A 165 4.89 17.60 3.86
CA THR A 165 4.70 16.30 3.21
C THR A 165 5.77 15.99 2.17
N ALA A 166 6.40 17.01 1.54
CA ALA A 166 7.35 16.81 0.45
C ALA A 166 8.64 16.13 0.91
N GLY A 167 9.10 16.37 2.16
CA GLY A 167 10.42 15.95 2.63
C GLY A 167 10.67 14.45 2.57
N GLN A 168 9.69 13.64 2.97
CA GLN A 168 9.80 12.17 3.00
C GLN A 168 9.41 11.49 1.70
N PHE A 169 8.84 12.23 0.74
CA PHE A 169 8.45 11.68 -0.54
C PHE A 169 9.66 11.47 -1.46
N SER A 170 9.53 10.57 -2.45
CA SER A 170 10.53 10.34 -3.49
C SER A 170 10.98 11.65 -4.15
N ALA A 171 12.27 11.98 -4.08
CA ALA A 171 12.81 13.16 -4.74
C ALA A 171 12.61 13.09 -6.27
N VAL A 172 12.91 11.93 -6.87
CA VAL A 172 12.70 11.73 -8.32
C VAL A 172 11.23 11.92 -8.68
N GLY A 173 10.32 11.31 -7.89
CA GLY A 173 8.87 11.47 -8.09
C GLY A 173 8.43 12.93 -7.93
N TYR A 174 8.88 13.60 -6.87
CA TYR A 174 8.55 15.01 -6.60
C TYR A 174 9.02 15.95 -7.73
N PHE A 175 10.28 15.88 -8.12
CA PHE A 175 10.81 16.76 -9.17
C PHE A 175 10.15 16.49 -10.53
N PHE A 176 9.90 15.24 -10.87
CA PHE A 176 9.17 14.85 -12.06
C PHE A 176 7.74 15.40 -12.04
N GLY A 177 6.98 15.15 -10.95
CA GLY A 177 5.61 15.62 -10.82
C GLY A 177 5.48 17.13 -10.80
N ARG A 178 6.42 17.84 -10.15
CA ARG A 178 6.51 19.31 -10.17
C ARG A 178 6.70 19.84 -11.59
N GLN A 179 7.63 19.25 -12.34
CA GLN A 179 7.90 19.63 -13.74
C GLN A 179 6.67 19.40 -14.62
N LEU A 180 5.98 18.27 -14.46
CA LEU A 180 4.73 18.00 -15.19
C LEU A 180 3.64 19.00 -14.85
N HIS A 181 3.41 19.24 -13.56
CA HIS A 181 2.40 20.18 -13.10
C HIS A 181 2.64 21.58 -13.67
N GLN A 182 3.88 22.08 -13.60
CA GLN A 182 4.26 23.39 -14.11
C GLN A 182 4.15 23.49 -15.63
N THR A 183 4.45 22.40 -16.36
CA THR A 183 4.42 22.38 -17.82
C THR A 183 3.02 22.24 -18.39
N LEU A 184 2.20 21.37 -17.78
CA LEU A 184 0.87 21.02 -18.30
C LEU A 184 -0.25 21.85 -17.67
N GLY A 185 -0.02 22.46 -16.51
CA GLY A 185 -1.03 23.23 -15.78
C GLY A 185 -2.17 22.37 -15.19
N VAL A 186 -1.96 21.04 -15.07
CA VAL A 186 -2.97 20.08 -14.57
C VAL A 186 -2.56 19.50 -13.22
N PRO A 187 -3.50 18.99 -12.42
CA PRO A 187 -3.18 18.22 -11.21
C PRO A 187 -2.32 17.01 -11.51
N VAL A 188 -1.46 16.62 -10.55
CA VAL A 188 -0.59 15.45 -10.66
C VAL A 188 -0.68 14.60 -9.41
N GLY A 189 -1.09 13.35 -9.56
CA GLY A 189 -1.05 12.33 -8.51
C GLY A 189 0.18 11.44 -8.66
N LEU A 190 0.94 11.28 -7.59
CA LEU A 190 2.16 10.48 -7.54
C LEU A 190 1.99 9.34 -6.52
N ILE A 191 2.14 8.13 -7.00
CA ILE A 191 2.05 6.92 -6.18
C ILE A 191 3.46 6.40 -5.96
N ASP A 192 4.04 6.64 -4.77
CA ASP A 192 5.37 6.09 -4.44
C ASP A 192 5.24 4.62 -4.05
N ASN A 193 5.80 3.77 -4.88
CA ASN A 193 5.92 2.34 -4.67
C ASN A 193 7.37 1.91 -4.93
N ALA A 194 8.28 2.43 -4.12
CA ALA A 194 9.71 2.17 -4.24
C ALA A 194 10.27 1.53 -2.98
N TRP A 195 11.16 0.55 -3.16
CA TRP A 195 11.83 -0.12 -2.05
C TRP A 195 13.32 -0.36 -2.34
N GLY A 196 14.18 0.43 -1.71
CA GLY A 196 15.63 0.33 -1.87
C GLY A 196 16.17 -1.04 -1.45
N GLY A 197 17.08 -1.57 -2.26
CA GLY A 197 17.67 -2.90 -2.05
C GLY A 197 16.75 -4.06 -2.43
N SER A 198 15.59 -3.80 -3.03
CA SER A 198 14.72 -4.87 -3.54
C SER A 198 15.33 -5.55 -4.77
N ALA A 199 15.19 -6.86 -4.86
CA ALA A 199 15.53 -7.63 -6.04
C ALA A 199 14.43 -7.51 -7.11
N ALA A 200 14.79 -7.65 -8.39
CA ALA A 200 13.83 -7.56 -9.49
C ALA A 200 12.69 -8.59 -9.36
N GLU A 201 13.01 -9.77 -8.85
CA GLU A 201 12.09 -10.86 -8.62
C GLU A 201 10.98 -10.51 -7.63
N ALA A 202 11.24 -9.61 -6.66
CA ALA A 202 10.24 -9.15 -5.70
C ALA A 202 9.11 -8.34 -6.35
N TRP A 203 9.32 -7.83 -7.55
CA TRP A 203 8.33 -7.07 -8.34
C TRP A 203 7.53 -7.94 -9.31
N ILE A 204 7.79 -9.25 -9.32
CA ILE A 204 7.13 -10.19 -10.22
C ILE A 204 6.27 -11.14 -9.38
N ARG A 205 5.01 -11.29 -9.74
CA ARG A 205 4.09 -12.22 -9.06
C ARG A 205 4.66 -13.63 -9.05
N ARG A 206 4.58 -14.30 -7.90
CA ARG A 206 5.11 -15.65 -7.68
C ARG A 206 4.59 -16.65 -8.70
N ASP A 207 3.30 -16.64 -9.02
CA ASP A 207 2.69 -17.51 -10.01
C ASP A 207 3.23 -17.31 -11.44
N ARG A 208 3.86 -16.15 -11.70
CA ARG A 208 4.57 -15.86 -12.95
C ARG A 208 6.01 -16.32 -12.87
N LEU A 209 6.71 -16.08 -11.75
CA LEU A 209 8.07 -16.57 -11.53
C LEU A 209 8.15 -18.09 -11.60
N ASP A 210 7.22 -18.81 -10.99
CA ASP A 210 7.15 -20.29 -11.04
C ASP A 210 7.05 -20.85 -12.47
N LYS A 211 6.55 -20.05 -13.43
CA LYS A 211 6.42 -20.43 -14.85
C LYS A 211 7.62 -20.02 -15.70
N LEU A 212 8.56 -19.24 -15.16
CA LEU A 212 9.74 -18.77 -15.87
C LEU A 212 10.88 -19.79 -15.74
N PRO A 213 11.36 -20.42 -16.84
CA PRO A 213 12.47 -21.36 -16.76
C PRO A 213 13.74 -20.75 -16.14
N ALA A 214 14.03 -19.49 -16.46
CA ALA A 214 15.19 -18.77 -15.93
C ALA A 214 15.09 -18.51 -14.42
N ALA A 215 13.90 -18.45 -13.84
CA ALA A 215 13.70 -18.25 -12.41
C ALA A 215 13.75 -19.56 -11.60
N LYS A 216 13.77 -20.72 -12.24
CA LYS A 216 13.72 -22.03 -11.57
C LYS A 216 14.76 -22.21 -10.46
N PRO A 217 16.07 -21.96 -10.66
CA PRO A 217 17.06 -22.13 -9.60
C PRO A 217 16.78 -21.22 -8.39
N TYR A 218 16.33 -20.00 -8.65
CA TYR A 218 15.98 -19.03 -7.64
C TYR A 218 14.75 -19.47 -6.83
N MET A 219 13.72 -19.98 -7.50
CA MET A 219 12.51 -20.47 -6.84
C MET A 219 12.77 -21.75 -6.02
N GLU A 220 13.70 -22.62 -6.45
CA GLU A 220 14.15 -23.77 -5.67
C GLU A 220 14.88 -23.34 -4.40
N GLN A 221 15.80 -22.38 -4.49
CA GLN A 221 16.47 -21.81 -3.33
C GLN A 221 15.46 -21.19 -2.36
N TRP A 222 14.46 -20.51 -2.89
CA TRP A 222 13.41 -19.91 -2.08
C TRP A 222 12.58 -20.96 -1.33
N LYS A 223 12.13 -22.02 -1.99
CA LYS A 223 11.42 -23.13 -1.35
C LYS A 223 12.22 -23.76 -0.22
N ASN A 224 13.54 -23.88 -0.39
CA ASN A 224 14.43 -24.34 0.67
C ASN A 224 14.48 -23.34 1.84
N THR A 225 14.47 -22.05 1.56
CA THR A 225 14.42 -20.99 2.61
C THR A 225 13.11 -21.07 3.38
N GLU A 226 11.97 -21.19 2.70
CA GLU A 226 10.66 -21.34 3.34
C GLU A 226 10.61 -22.60 4.23
N ALA A 227 11.07 -23.75 3.72
CA ALA A 227 11.03 -25.01 4.43
C ALA A 227 11.92 -25.04 5.70
N ASN A 228 12.99 -24.23 5.72
CA ASN A 228 13.98 -24.22 6.81
C ASN A 228 13.90 -22.99 7.70
N TYR A 229 12.97 -22.05 7.45
CA TYR A 229 12.82 -20.85 8.25
C TYR A 229 12.09 -21.16 9.54
N ASP A 230 12.80 -21.01 10.66
CA ASP A 230 12.26 -21.14 12.02
C ASP A 230 12.47 -19.83 12.78
N GLU A 231 11.41 -19.02 12.83
CA GLU A 231 11.45 -17.71 13.46
C GLU A 231 11.74 -17.81 14.97
N ALA A 232 11.18 -18.80 15.63
CA ALA A 232 11.35 -18.99 17.09
C ALA A 232 12.83 -19.30 17.42
N LYS A 233 13.44 -20.21 16.66
CA LYS A 233 14.87 -20.56 16.78
C LYS A 233 15.77 -19.37 16.49
N ILE A 234 15.52 -18.64 15.39
CA ILE A 234 16.32 -17.48 14.99
C ILE A 234 16.24 -16.38 16.05
N ASN A 235 15.05 -16.10 16.58
CA ASN A 235 14.87 -15.11 17.64
C ASN A 235 15.51 -15.55 18.96
N ALA A 236 15.46 -16.82 19.31
CA ALA A 236 16.15 -17.35 20.49
C ALA A 236 17.67 -17.22 20.37
N ASP A 237 18.23 -17.54 19.21
CA ASP A 237 19.67 -17.40 18.95
C ASP A 237 20.11 -15.90 18.94
N PHE A 238 19.28 -15.02 18.42
CA PHE A 238 19.54 -13.58 18.49
C PHE A 238 19.53 -13.06 19.92
N LYS A 239 18.57 -13.47 20.75
CA LYS A 239 18.53 -13.11 22.18
C LYS A 239 19.80 -13.54 22.90
N LYS A 240 20.30 -14.77 22.65
CA LYS A 240 21.57 -15.26 23.22
C LYS A 240 22.77 -14.39 22.77
N LYS A 241 22.84 -14.07 21.46
CA LYS A 241 23.92 -13.19 20.93
C LYS A 241 23.87 -11.80 21.53
N LEU A 242 22.66 -11.25 21.72
CA LEU A 242 22.47 -9.93 22.31
C LEU A 242 22.92 -9.90 23.76
N ALA A 243 22.52 -10.87 24.59
CA ALA A 243 22.97 -10.97 25.99
C ALA A 243 24.48 -11.13 26.10
N ALA A 244 25.10 -11.97 25.26
CA ALA A 244 26.56 -12.11 25.22
C ALA A 244 27.28 -10.81 24.79
N TRP A 245 26.66 -10.04 23.88
CA TRP A 245 27.18 -8.74 23.49
C TRP A 245 27.05 -7.73 24.62
N GLU A 246 25.94 -7.66 25.33
CA GLU A 246 25.75 -6.76 26.48
C GLU A 246 26.81 -6.96 27.56
N THR A 247 27.08 -8.22 27.88
CA THR A 247 28.17 -8.56 28.84
C THR A 247 29.53 -8.03 28.35
N ARG A 248 29.88 -8.31 27.09
CA ARG A 248 31.15 -7.85 26.49
C ARG A 248 31.24 -6.32 26.40
N ALA A 249 30.13 -5.67 26.03
CA ALA A 249 30.07 -4.22 25.94
C ALA A 249 30.23 -3.55 27.30
N LYS A 250 29.68 -4.15 28.38
CA LYS A 250 29.86 -3.69 29.75
C LYS A 250 31.33 -3.79 30.16
N THR A 251 31.97 -4.96 29.99
CA THR A 251 33.40 -5.16 30.30
C THR A 251 34.29 -4.22 29.51
N ALA A 252 33.99 -3.97 28.23
CA ALA A 252 34.75 -3.02 27.42
C ALA A 252 34.66 -1.59 27.97
N ARG A 253 33.49 -1.15 28.39
CA ARG A 253 33.27 0.18 29.01
C ARG A 253 34.03 0.32 30.31
N GLU A 254 33.98 -0.70 31.19
CA GLU A 254 34.72 -0.73 32.47
C GLU A 254 36.24 -0.67 32.24
N SER A 255 36.71 -1.32 31.16
CA SER A 255 38.11 -1.33 30.76
C SER A 255 38.53 -0.15 29.87
N LYS A 256 37.65 0.85 29.65
CA LYS A 256 37.85 2.00 28.74
C LYS A 256 38.26 1.60 27.32
N LYS A 257 37.79 0.45 26.85
CA LYS A 257 37.98 -0.06 25.47
C LYS A 257 36.75 0.21 24.61
N PRO A 258 36.90 0.31 23.27
CA PRO A 258 35.74 0.40 22.35
C PRO A 258 34.81 -0.78 22.56
N ALA A 259 33.52 -0.49 22.62
CA ALA A 259 32.49 -1.56 22.68
C ALA A 259 32.48 -2.36 21.38
N PRO A 260 32.26 -3.68 21.45
CA PRO A 260 32.11 -4.51 20.25
C PRO A 260 30.83 -4.11 19.49
N ASN A 261 30.79 -4.38 18.19
CA ASN A 261 29.62 -4.13 17.36
C ASN A 261 28.38 -4.87 17.88
N LYS A 262 27.29 -4.16 18.00
CA LYS A 262 26.01 -4.74 18.42
C LYS A 262 25.50 -5.73 17.36
N PRO A 263 25.03 -6.94 17.76
CA PRO A 263 24.38 -7.84 16.81
C PRO A 263 23.20 -7.17 16.12
N ARG A 264 23.09 -7.36 14.82
CA ARG A 264 21.91 -6.90 14.06
C ARG A 264 20.75 -7.86 14.31
N ALA A 265 19.55 -7.31 14.49
CA ALA A 265 18.35 -8.12 14.56
C ALA A 265 18.18 -8.94 13.27
N PRO A 266 17.78 -10.22 13.39
CA PRO A 266 17.51 -11.03 12.22
C PRO A 266 16.36 -10.41 11.41
N ARG A 267 16.46 -10.50 10.10
CA ARG A 267 15.37 -10.13 9.20
C ARG A 267 14.61 -11.41 8.84
N ASN A 268 13.28 -11.33 8.83
CA ASN A 268 12.46 -12.40 8.30
C ASN A 268 12.58 -12.41 6.76
N PRO A 269 13.17 -13.43 6.14
CA PRO A 269 13.33 -13.47 4.70
C PRO A 269 11.99 -13.59 3.95
N LEU A 270 10.94 -14.09 4.64
CA LEU A 270 9.63 -14.34 4.03
C LEU A 270 8.79 -13.06 3.84
N VAL A 271 9.16 -11.97 4.51
CA VAL A 271 8.51 -10.64 4.38
C VAL A 271 9.50 -9.56 3.96
N GLY A 272 10.66 -9.98 3.43
CA GLY A 272 11.77 -9.10 3.06
C GLY A 272 11.76 -8.69 1.59
N GLN A 273 12.74 -7.87 1.24
CA GLN A 273 12.93 -7.20 -0.05
C GLN A 273 13.17 -8.14 -1.26
N HIS A 274 13.27 -9.45 -1.05
CA HIS A 274 13.73 -10.37 -2.09
C HIS A 274 12.64 -11.22 -2.72
N LEU A 275 11.47 -11.39 -2.08
CA LEU A 275 10.37 -12.19 -2.63
C LEU A 275 8.99 -11.78 -2.10
N SER A 276 8.80 -10.54 -1.84
CA SER A 276 7.49 -10.05 -1.48
C SER A 276 6.82 -9.39 -2.67
N LEU A 277 5.57 -9.69 -2.84
CA LEU A 277 4.75 -9.09 -3.85
C LEU A 277 4.38 -7.68 -3.37
N ILE A 278 4.93 -6.68 -4.03
CA ILE A 278 4.46 -5.31 -3.90
C ILE A 278 3.35 -5.18 -4.93
N HIS A 279 2.09 -5.22 -4.48
CA HIS A 279 0.94 -5.08 -5.36
C HIS A 279 0.26 -3.74 -5.15
N ILE A 280 0.11 -3.06 -6.24
CA ILE A 280 -0.90 -2.01 -6.38
C ILE A 280 -2.02 -2.55 -7.26
#